data_e973a2a4e0aab7cfdfc76af8331e3a0a
#
_entry.id   e973a2a4e0aab7cfdfc76af8331e3a0a
#
_cell.length_a   1.000
_cell.length_b   1.000
_cell.length_c   1.000
_cell.angle_alpha   90.00
_cell.angle_beta   90.00
_cell.angle_gamma   90.00
#
_symmetry.space_group_name_H-M   'P 1'
#
loop_
_entity.id
_entity.type
_entity.pdbx_description
1 polymer ?
#
loop_
_entity_poly.entity_id
_entity_poly.type
_entity_poly.pdbx_seq_one_letter_code
_entity_poly.pdbx_strand_id
1 'polypeptide(L)'
;MPSGTLPKFKVEIPPDIRIRPQKPQDRKKLLDSMKSCGEEKDVKKAKLIHAEIRRTECFLEDAYVNTAILSMYMKCGAPTEAQMVFDNLSIRSVVSWNALTAGYVQHGHGDAALGCFRRMQDEGISPDGVSFASILKACGSVGSLEIGYGIHAQIKNQGLLEKDIVLATALLDMYAKCGVLVKAQEAFEQFPERNVVVWSALIAGYVQHGYGDTALECFRKMQDEGVSP
;
A
#
# COMPACT_ATOMS: atom_id res chain seq x y z
N MET A 1 -24.33 43.29 25.44
CA MET A 1 -24.00 41.99 24.85
C MET A 1 -22.52 41.79 25.01
N PRO A 2 -22.02 40.93 25.93
CA PRO A 2 -20.59 40.70 26.06
C PRO A 2 -20.13 39.71 24.96
N SER A 3 -19.13 40.13 24.21
CA SER A 3 -18.41 39.33 23.21
C SER A 3 -17.66 38.19 23.93
N GLY A 4 -18.18 36.97 23.84
CA GLY A 4 -17.54 35.78 24.34
C GLY A 4 -16.33 35.41 23.50
N THR A 5 -15.15 35.74 23.98
CA THR A 5 -13.87 35.21 23.48
C THR A 5 -13.80 33.72 23.81
N LEU A 6 -13.82 32.85 22.78
CA LEU A 6 -13.59 31.43 22.92
C LEU A 6 -12.22 31.18 23.58
N PRO A 7 -12.13 30.26 24.55
CA PRO A 7 -10.87 29.95 25.21
C PRO A 7 -9.88 29.40 24.18
N LYS A 8 -8.74 30.07 24.01
CA LYS A 8 -7.59 29.57 23.27
C LYS A 8 -7.01 28.38 24.06
N PHE A 9 -7.39 27.17 23.70
CA PHE A 9 -6.70 25.99 24.20
C PHE A 9 -5.25 26.07 23.70
N LYS A 10 -4.31 26.40 24.60
CA LYS A 10 -2.89 26.21 24.37
C LYS A 10 -2.63 24.69 24.36
N VAL A 11 -2.61 24.08 23.20
CA VAL A 11 -2.08 22.72 23.06
C VAL A 11 -0.56 22.84 23.26
N GLU A 12 -0.06 22.33 24.39
CA GLU A 12 1.38 22.25 24.62
C GLU A 12 1.94 21.17 23.71
N ILE A 13 2.71 21.61 22.72
CA ILE A 13 3.39 20.74 21.76
C ILE A 13 4.64 20.22 22.46
N PRO A 14 4.80 18.88 22.59
CA PRO A 14 5.99 18.27 23.16
C PRO A 14 7.27 18.79 22.48
N PRO A 15 8.39 18.97 23.21
CA PRO A 15 9.61 19.56 22.70
C PRO A 15 10.26 18.76 21.56
N ASP A 16 10.01 17.45 21.51
CA ASP A 16 10.45 16.53 20.45
C ASP A 16 9.71 16.74 19.11
N ILE A 17 8.55 17.39 19.15
CA ILE A 17 7.70 17.68 17.96
C ILE A 17 7.95 19.10 17.43
N ARG A 18 8.69 19.96 18.13
CA ARG A 18 8.93 21.34 17.70
C ARG A 18 9.84 21.38 16.46
N ILE A 19 9.27 21.77 15.32
CA ILE A 19 9.98 21.93 14.05
C ILE A 19 10.55 23.35 13.96
N ARG A 20 11.87 23.47 13.76
CA ARG A 20 12.54 24.74 13.45
C ARG A 20 12.88 24.76 11.96
N PRO A 21 12.41 25.78 11.18
CA PRO A 21 12.23 25.67 9.72
C PRO A 21 13.49 25.73 8.84
N GLN A 22 14.72 25.56 9.30
CA GLN A 22 15.87 25.99 8.50
C GLN A 22 17.00 24.96 8.26
N LYS A 23 16.90 23.68 8.67
CA LYS A 23 18.02 22.74 8.46
C LYS A 23 17.55 21.40 7.87
N PRO A 24 18.31 20.80 6.95
CA PRO A 24 18.05 19.45 6.43
C PRO A 24 17.93 18.37 7.52
N GLN A 25 18.60 18.58 8.66
CA GLN A 25 18.53 17.73 9.84
C GLN A 25 17.14 17.71 10.48
N ASP A 26 16.38 18.81 10.38
CA ASP A 26 15.04 18.91 10.97
C ASP A 26 14.03 18.11 10.14
N ARG A 27 14.20 18.04 8.81
CA ARG A 27 13.39 17.17 7.93
C ARG A 27 13.57 15.69 8.28
N LYS A 28 14.80 15.25 8.48
CA LYS A 28 15.09 13.86 8.85
C LYS A 28 14.45 13.50 10.21
N LYS A 29 14.64 14.35 11.22
CA LYS A 29 14.02 14.15 12.54
C LYS A 29 12.49 14.09 12.46
N LEU A 30 11.89 14.95 11.62
CA LEU A 30 10.45 14.95 11.40
C LEU A 30 9.98 13.63 10.78
N LEU A 31 10.65 13.14 9.74
CA LEU A 31 10.33 11.86 9.10
C LEU A 31 10.51 10.68 10.08
N ASP A 32 11.56 10.68 10.89
CA ASP A 32 11.80 9.67 11.92
C ASP A 32 10.70 9.70 13.00
N SER A 33 10.25 10.90 13.41
CA SER A 33 9.14 11.08 14.35
C SER A 33 7.81 10.56 13.79
N MET A 34 7.52 10.82 12.51
CA MET A 34 6.32 10.29 11.83
C MET A 34 6.36 8.77 11.74
N LYS A 35 7.53 8.19 11.43
CA LYS A 35 7.71 6.74 11.37
C LYS A 35 7.46 6.11 12.72
N SER A 36 8.08 6.61 13.78
CA SER A 36 7.87 6.16 15.18
C SER A 36 6.40 6.26 15.58
N CYS A 37 5.75 7.40 15.30
CA CYS A 37 4.33 7.61 15.59
C CYS A 37 3.44 6.56 14.89
N GLY A 38 3.73 6.22 13.64
CA GLY A 38 3.02 5.16 12.92
C GLY A 38 3.24 3.76 13.53
N GLU A 39 4.44 3.49 14.05
CA GLU A 39 4.76 2.23 14.74
C GLU A 39 4.04 2.13 16.09
N GLU A 40 3.98 3.24 16.83
CA GLU A 40 3.24 3.39 18.09
C GLU A 40 1.72 3.38 17.91
N LYS A 41 1.23 3.59 16.68
CA LYS A 41 -0.20 3.72 16.33
C LYS A 41 -0.93 4.83 17.09
N ASP A 42 -0.22 5.91 17.42
CA ASP A 42 -0.77 7.04 18.20
C ASP A 42 -1.37 8.13 17.29
N VAL A 43 -2.68 8.04 17.06
CA VAL A 43 -3.44 9.03 16.27
C VAL A 43 -3.37 10.44 16.87
N LYS A 44 -3.32 10.58 18.21
CA LYS A 44 -3.25 11.90 18.86
C LYS A 44 -1.92 12.57 18.55
N LYS A 45 -0.82 11.82 18.70
CA LYS A 45 0.53 12.27 18.35
C LYS A 45 0.61 12.60 16.84
N ALA A 46 0.01 11.79 15.97
CA ALA A 46 -0.06 12.06 14.54
C ALA A 46 -0.74 13.40 14.21
N LYS A 47 -1.86 13.70 14.88
CA LYS A 47 -2.57 14.99 14.72
C LYS A 47 -1.73 16.17 15.20
N LEU A 48 -0.96 16.02 16.29
CA LEU A 48 -0.06 17.06 16.78
C LEU A 48 1.10 17.33 15.80
N ILE A 49 1.73 16.28 15.29
CA ILE A 49 2.81 16.40 14.30
C ILE A 49 2.29 17.11 13.04
N HIS A 50 1.14 16.70 12.51
CA HIS A 50 0.54 17.31 11.33
C HIS A 50 0.15 18.77 11.57
N ALA A 51 -0.44 19.09 12.73
CA ALA A 51 -0.80 20.46 13.10
C ALA A 51 0.45 21.36 13.19
N GLU A 52 1.57 20.83 13.71
CA GLU A 52 2.82 21.60 13.80
C GLU A 52 3.41 21.86 12.40
N ILE A 53 3.36 20.92 11.48
CA ILE A 53 3.78 21.12 10.08
C ILE A 53 2.95 22.24 9.44
N ARG A 54 1.63 22.20 9.60
CA ARG A 54 0.72 23.24 9.08
C ARG A 54 0.95 24.60 9.73
N ARG A 55 1.23 24.64 11.02
CA ARG A 55 1.47 25.89 11.77
C ARG A 55 2.76 26.57 11.35
N THR A 56 3.80 25.80 11.06
CA THR A 56 5.11 26.32 10.66
C THR A 56 5.20 26.60 9.17
N GLU A 57 4.20 26.18 8.40
CA GLU A 57 4.16 26.23 6.92
C GLU A 57 5.40 25.59 6.26
N CYS A 58 6.18 24.86 7.07
CA CYS A 58 7.37 24.19 6.60
C CYS A 58 7.00 22.85 5.98
N PHE A 59 7.60 22.58 4.86
CA PHE A 59 7.42 21.30 4.15
C PHE A 59 6.02 21.03 3.60
N LEU A 60 5.12 22.01 3.51
CA LEU A 60 3.76 21.82 2.99
C LEU A 60 3.76 21.29 1.54
N GLU A 61 4.74 21.70 0.75
CA GLU A 61 4.90 21.24 -0.64
C GLU A 61 5.95 20.15 -0.80
N ASP A 62 6.54 19.64 0.31
CA ASP A 62 7.51 18.56 0.24
C ASP A 62 6.78 17.21 0.04
N ALA A 63 6.93 16.65 -1.17
CA ALA A 63 6.28 15.40 -1.56
C ALA A 63 6.61 14.22 -0.63
N TYR A 64 7.83 14.17 -0.07
CA TYR A 64 8.23 13.10 0.86
C TYR A 64 7.56 13.27 2.23
N VAL A 65 7.48 14.51 2.72
CA VAL A 65 6.80 14.81 3.99
C VAL A 65 5.32 14.51 3.85
N ASN A 66 4.69 14.93 2.76
CA ASN A 66 3.29 14.65 2.49
C ASN A 66 3.00 13.13 2.42
N THR A 67 3.84 12.37 1.74
CA THR A 67 3.73 10.91 1.69
C THR A 67 3.96 10.27 3.06
N ALA A 68 4.88 10.81 3.87
CA ALA A 68 5.11 10.34 5.23
C ALA A 68 3.92 10.62 6.15
N ILE A 69 3.24 11.77 6.01
CA ILE A 69 1.99 12.07 6.73
C ILE A 69 0.89 11.06 6.37
N LEU A 70 0.71 10.77 5.07
CA LEU A 70 -0.25 9.75 4.62
C LEU A 70 0.05 8.39 5.27
N SER A 71 1.31 7.94 5.17
CA SER A 71 1.75 6.67 5.74
C SER A 71 1.60 6.62 7.26
N MET A 72 1.88 7.71 7.94
CA MET A 72 1.71 7.85 9.39
C MET A 72 0.25 7.65 9.80
N TYR A 73 -0.68 8.39 9.16
CA TYR A 73 -2.11 8.26 9.47
C TYR A 73 -2.63 6.86 9.15
N MET A 74 -2.24 6.28 8.01
CA MET A 74 -2.62 4.91 7.64
C MET A 74 -2.14 3.92 8.71
N LYS A 75 -0.87 3.97 9.11
CA LYS A 75 -0.33 3.08 10.15
C LYS A 75 -1.01 3.26 11.51
N CYS A 76 -1.44 4.47 11.83
CA CYS A 76 -2.21 4.76 13.04
C CYS A 76 -3.68 4.27 12.96
N GLY A 77 -4.14 3.70 11.83
CA GLY A 77 -5.53 3.28 11.66
C GLY A 77 -6.50 4.45 11.47
N ALA A 78 -6.02 5.55 10.90
CA ALA A 78 -6.79 6.77 10.64
C ALA A 78 -6.91 7.06 9.12
N PRO A 79 -7.61 6.19 8.36
CA PRO A 79 -7.70 6.30 6.90
C PRO A 79 -8.45 7.56 6.44
N THR A 80 -9.39 8.05 7.22
CA THR A 80 -10.12 9.29 6.91
C THR A 80 -9.20 10.50 6.93
N GLU A 81 -8.34 10.61 7.93
CA GLU A 81 -7.35 11.67 8.02
C GLU A 81 -6.31 11.57 6.88
N ALA A 82 -5.88 10.35 6.54
CA ALA A 82 -4.99 10.13 5.40
C ALA A 82 -5.66 10.58 4.09
N GLN A 83 -6.93 10.23 3.86
CA GLN A 83 -7.68 10.65 2.68
C GLN A 83 -7.79 12.19 2.61
N MET A 84 -8.10 12.84 3.73
CA MET A 84 -8.17 14.32 3.79
C MET A 84 -6.82 14.97 3.43
N VAL A 85 -5.70 14.41 3.92
CA VAL A 85 -4.37 14.89 3.54
C VAL A 85 -4.15 14.73 2.04
N PHE A 86 -4.46 13.55 1.51
CA PHE A 86 -4.30 13.24 0.09
C PHE A 86 -5.12 14.17 -0.82
N ASP A 87 -6.39 14.41 -0.47
CA ASP A 87 -7.28 15.26 -1.26
C ASP A 87 -6.82 16.73 -1.29
N ASN A 88 -6.06 17.17 -0.28
CA ASN A 88 -5.47 18.51 -0.20
C ASN A 88 -4.08 18.62 -0.82
N LEU A 89 -3.51 17.53 -1.40
CA LEU A 89 -2.24 17.63 -2.10
C LEU A 89 -2.36 18.46 -3.37
N SER A 90 -1.49 19.44 -3.55
CA SER A 90 -1.38 20.24 -4.77
C SER A 90 -0.92 19.39 -5.99
N ILE A 91 -0.04 18.41 -5.74
CA ILE A 91 0.46 17.48 -6.74
C ILE A 91 0.33 16.05 -6.19
N ARG A 92 -0.39 15.22 -6.93
CA ARG A 92 -0.54 13.79 -6.64
C ARG A 92 0.39 12.97 -7.52
N SER A 93 1.43 12.42 -6.92
CA SER A 93 2.38 11.53 -7.61
C SER A 93 1.97 10.07 -7.49
N VAL A 94 2.54 9.19 -8.33
CA VAL A 94 2.37 7.72 -8.20
C VAL A 94 2.71 7.24 -6.79
N VAL A 95 3.71 7.86 -6.12
CA VAL A 95 4.12 7.49 -4.76
C VAL A 95 3.04 7.82 -3.73
N SER A 96 2.39 8.98 -3.83
CA SER A 96 1.29 9.35 -2.92
C SER A 96 0.05 8.47 -3.15
N TRP A 97 -0.27 8.12 -4.40
CA TRP A 97 -1.32 7.17 -4.74
C TRP A 97 -1.02 5.78 -4.16
N ASN A 98 0.21 5.29 -4.32
CA ASN A 98 0.63 4.00 -3.78
C ASN A 98 0.56 3.97 -2.24
N ALA A 99 0.97 5.04 -1.56
CA ALA A 99 0.90 5.14 -0.11
C ALA A 99 -0.55 5.06 0.39
N LEU A 100 -1.47 5.79 -0.25
CA LEU A 100 -2.89 5.76 0.10
C LEU A 100 -3.51 4.38 -0.17
N THR A 101 -3.30 3.83 -1.36
CA THR A 101 -3.84 2.54 -1.80
C THR A 101 -3.33 1.40 -0.92
N ALA A 102 -2.01 1.33 -0.68
CA ALA A 102 -1.42 0.32 0.20
C ALA A 102 -1.96 0.41 1.63
N GLY A 103 -2.17 1.64 2.12
CA GLY A 103 -2.79 1.86 3.41
C GLY A 103 -4.20 1.29 3.48
N TYR A 104 -5.06 1.53 2.49
CA TYR A 104 -6.39 0.94 2.43
C TYR A 104 -6.36 -0.59 2.39
N VAL A 105 -5.49 -1.16 1.55
CA VAL A 105 -5.31 -2.63 1.48
C VAL A 105 -4.91 -3.22 2.84
N GLN A 106 -3.96 -2.57 3.52
CA GLN A 106 -3.43 -3.02 4.81
C GLN A 106 -4.50 -3.05 5.92
N HIS A 107 -5.50 -2.16 5.81
CA HIS A 107 -6.62 -2.08 6.75
C HIS A 107 -7.89 -2.81 6.28
N GLY A 108 -7.80 -3.62 5.22
CA GLY A 108 -8.93 -4.42 4.73
C GLY A 108 -9.99 -3.61 3.97
N HIS A 109 -9.68 -2.37 3.60
CA HIS A 109 -10.58 -1.50 2.82
C HIS A 109 -10.36 -1.68 1.31
N GLY A 110 -10.55 -2.92 0.81
CA GLY A 110 -10.28 -3.27 -0.58
C GLY A 110 -11.04 -2.41 -1.60
N ASP A 111 -12.33 -2.15 -1.36
CA ASP A 111 -13.13 -1.30 -2.27
C ASP A 111 -12.60 0.13 -2.36
N ALA A 112 -12.15 0.70 -1.24
CA ALA A 112 -11.54 2.03 -1.23
C ALA A 112 -10.21 2.03 -2.01
N ALA A 113 -9.42 0.96 -1.89
CA ALA A 113 -8.18 0.80 -2.67
C ALA A 113 -8.47 0.72 -4.18
N LEU A 114 -9.50 -0.04 -4.59
CA LEU A 114 -9.94 -0.10 -5.99
C LEU A 114 -10.45 1.26 -6.50
N GLY A 115 -11.16 2.00 -5.64
CA GLY A 115 -11.59 3.38 -5.93
C GLY A 115 -10.40 4.32 -6.15
N CYS A 116 -9.36 4.22 -5.32
CA CYS A 116 -8.11 4.98 -5.50
C CYS A 116 -7.44 4.68 -6.84
N PHE A 117 -7.39 3.41 -7.24
CA PHE A 117 -6.78 3.00 -8.50
C PHE A 117 -7.52 3.58 -9.72
N ARG A 118 -8.84 3.54 -9.71
CA ARG A 118 -9.65 4.17 -10.78
C ARG A 118 -9.38 5.68 -10.86
N ARG A 119 -9.43 6.37 -9.71
CA ARG A 119 -9.14 7.82 -9.66
C ARG A 119 -7.72 8.14 -10.15
N MET A 120 -6.72 7.33 -9.80
CA MET A 120 -5.34 7.48 -10.27
C MET A 120 -5.27 7.46 -11.81
N GLN A 121 -5.98 6.51 -12.44
CA GLN A 121 -6.06 6.39 -13.90
C GLN A 121 -6.83 7.56 -14.52
N ASP A 122 -7.96 7.98 -13.92
CA ASP A 122 -8.78 9.11 -14.36
C ASP A 122 -7.99 10.43 -14.32
N GLU A 123 -7.10 10.59 -13.32
CA GLU A 123 -6.17 11.74 -13.21
C GLU A 123 -4.96 11.62 -14.16
N GLY A 124 -4.90 10.56 -15.00
CA GLY A 124 -3.83 10.36 -16.00
C GLY A 124 -2.50 9.91 -15.39
N ILE A 125 -2.48 9.46 -14.14
CA ILE A 125 -1.27 8.95 -13.49
C ILE A 125 -1.10 7.47 -13.83
N SER A 126 0.00 7.13 -14.50
CA SER A 126 0.31 5.74 -14.87
C SER A 126 0.67 4.90 -13.65
N PRO A 127 0.00 3.75 -13.44
CA PRO A 127 0.37 2.80 -12.40
C PRO A 127 1.75 2.18 -12.63
N ASP A 128 2.46 1.91 -11.55
CA ASP A 128 3.72 1.16 -11.54
C ASP A 128 3.55 -0.24 -10.93
N GLY A 129 4.65 -1.01 -10.81
CA GLY A 129 4.63 -2.34 -10.21
C GLY A 129 4.06 -2.36 -8.79
N VAL A 130 4.34 -1.33 -7.99
CA VAL A 130 3.83 -1.19 -6.61
C VAL A 130 2.32 -0.96 -6.60
N SER A 131 1.83 -0.12 -7.54
CA SER A 131 0.40 0.08 -7.76
C SER A 131 -0.30 -1.23 -8.06
N PHE A 132 0.18 -1.97 -9.07
CA PHE A 132 -0.40 -3.24 -9.48
C PHE A 132 -0.39 -4.28 -8.36
N ALA A 133 0.73 -4.44 -7.63
CA ALA A 133 0.81 -5.38 -6.52
C ALA A 133 -0.22 -5.06 -5.42
N SER A 134 -0.40 -3.78 -5.09
CA SER A 134 -1.37 -3.34 -4.09
C SER A 134 -2.80 -3.63 -4.53
N ILE A 135 -3.12 -3.37 -5.80
CA ILE A 135 -4.46 -3.57 -6.34
C ILE A 135 -4.79 -5.06 -6.54
N LEU A 136 -3.83 -5.89 -6.95
CA LEU A 136 -4.04 -7.34 -6.97
C LEU A 136 -4.40 -7.88 -5.58
N LYS A 137 -3.73 -7.40 -4.52
CA LYS A 137 -4.11 -7.75 -3.14
C LYS A 137 -5.52 -7.28 -2.78
N ALA A 138 -5.90 -6.06 -3.20
CA ALA A 138 -7.27 -5.57 -3.02
C ALA A 138 -8.28 -6.46 -3.76
N CYS A 139 -8.03 -6.80 -5.03
CA CYS A 139 -8.88 -7.69 -5.84
C CYS A 139 -9.11 -9.03 -5.14
N GLY A 140 -8.04 -9.65 -4.63
CA GLY A 140 -8.14 -10.91 -3.88
C GLY A 140 -8.94 -10.76 -2.59
N SER A 141 -8.86 -9.62 -1.90
CA SER A 141 -9.58 -9.41 -0.63
C SER A 141 -11.08 -9.18 -0.81
N VAL A 142 -11.51 -8.55 -1.91
CA VAL A 142 -12.92 -8.27 -2.20
C VAL A 142 -13.53 -9.22 -3.25
N GLY A 143 -12.74 -10.14 -3.80
CA GLY A 143 -13.20 -11.07 -4.85
C GLY A 143 -13.42 -10.42 -6.22
N SER A 144 -12.79 -9.29 -6.52
CA SER A 144 -12.98 -8.55 -7.77
C SER A 144 -12.13 -9.12 -8.91
N LEU A 145 -12.61 -10.22 -9.49
CA LEU A 145 -11.90 -10.97 -10.52
C LEU A 145 -11.81 -10.19 -11.85
N GLU A 146 -12.84 -9.42 -12.21
CA GLU A 146 -12.86 -8.62 -13.44
C GLU A 146 -11.71 -7.60 -13.47
N ILE A 147 -11.54 -6.84 -12.38
CA ILE A 147 -10.42 -5.89 -12.26
C ILE A 147 -9.08 -6.65 -12.26
N GLY A 148 -9.02 -7.80 -11.57
CA GLY A 148 -7.84 -8.67 -11.55
C GLY A 148 -7.40 -9.11 -12.94
N TYR A 149 -8.32 -9.52 -13.81
CA TYR A 149 -8.03 -9.85 -15.21
C TYR A 149 -7.50 -8.64 -16.01
N GLY A 150 -8.12 -7.48 -15.83
CA GLY A 150 -7.67 -6.25 -16.49
C GLY A 150 -6.25 -5.87 -16.11
N ILE A 151 -5.90 -6.03 -14.82
CA ILE A 151 -4.54 -5.78 -14.30
C ILE A 151 -3.55 -6.82 -14.82
N HIS A 152 -3.91 -8.11 -14.82
CA HIS A 152 -3.06 -9.16 -15.39
C HIS A 152 -2.70 -8.84 -16.85
N ALA A 153 -3.68 -8.44 -17.66
CA ALA A 153 -3.44 -8.06 -19.06
C ALA A 153 -2.49 -6.85 -19.16
N GLN A 154 -2.66 -5.82 -18.32
CA GLN A 154 -1.77 -4.65 -18.31
C GLN A 154 -0.32 -5.02 -17.93
N ILE A 155 -0.15 -5.80 -16.87
CA ILE A 155 1.16 -6.27 -16.39
C ILE A 155 1.87 -7.09 -17.49
N LYS A 156 1.13 -7.98 -18.16
CA LYS A 156 1.65 -8.80 -19.25
C LYS A 156 2.08 -7.95 -20.46
N ASN A 157 1.23 -7.00 -20.87
CA ASN A 157 1.53 -6.10 -22.00
C ASN A 157 2.75 -5.20 -21.73
N GLN A 158 3.03 -4.88 -20.46
CA GLN A 158 4.20 -4.10 -20.05
C GLN A 158 5.45 -4.96 -19.80
N GLY A 159 5.37 -6.29 -19.91
CA GLY A 159 6.49 -7.21 -19.66
C GLY A 159 7.00 -7.18 -18.22
N LEU A 160 6.13 -6.87 -17.25
CA LEU A 160 6.51 -6.73 -15.83
C LEU A 160 6.58 -8.07 -15.10
N LEU A 161 5.88 -9.11 -15.58
CA LEU A 161 5.85 -10.43 -14.93
C LEU A 161 7.23 -11.12 -14.92
N GLU A 162 8.04 -10.85 -15.94
CA GLU A 162 9.36 -11.48 -16.09
C GLU A 162 10.41 -10.90 -15.12
N LYS A 163 10.13 -9.73 -14.53
CA LYS A 163 11.12 -8.93 -13.80
C LYS A 163 10.77 -8.71 -12.33
N ASP A 164 9.51 -8.94 -11.96
CA ASP A 164 9.02 -8.58 -10.63
C ASP A 164 8.30 -9.75 -9.95
N ILE A 165 9.03 -10.41 -9.07
CA ILE A 165 8.53 -11.55 -8.29
C ILE A 165 7.39 -11.17 -7.34
N VAL A 166 7.35 -9.90 -6.89
CA VAL A 166 6.29 -9.40 -6.03
C VAL A 166 4.97 -9.32 -6.80
N LEU A 167 5.03 -8.89 -8.07
CA LEU A 167 3.86 -8.91 -8.95
C LEU A 167 3.41 -10.33 -9.25
N ALA A 168 4.35 -11.23 -9.56
CA ALA A 168 4.06 -12.63 -9.83
C ALA A 168 3.31 -13.27 -8.66
N THR A 169 3.83 -13.13 -7.44
CA THR A 169 3.19 -13.69 -6.24
C THR A 169 1.86 -13.04 -5.90
N ALA A 170 1.73 -11.71 -6.08
CA ALA A 170 0.48 -11.00 -5.86
C ALA A 170 -0.62 -11.45 -6.84
N LEU A 171 -0.24 -11.76 -8.09
CA LEU A 171 -1.16 -12.26 -9.10
C LEU A 171 -1.66 -13.68 -8.77
N LEU A 172 -0.76 -14.57 -8.36
CA LEU A 172 -1.13 -15.93 -7.92
C LEU A 172 -2.05 -15.89 -6.70
N ASP A 173 -1.71 -15.09 -5.68
CA ASP A 173 -2.52 -14.90 -4.47
C ASP A 173 -3.91 -14.34 -4.80
N MET A 174 -3.99 -13.38 -5.72
CA MET A 174 -5.27 -12.82 -6.20
C MET A 174 -6.15 -13.90 -6.83
N TYR A 175 -5.62 -14.69 -7.77
CA TYR A 175 -6.38 -15.76 -8.41
C TYR A 175 -6.80 -16.85 -7.42
N ALA A 176 -5.89 -17.23 -6.52
CA ALA A 176 -6.20 -18.19 -5.47
C ALA A 176 -7.34 -17.67 -4.59
N LYS A 177 -7.25 -16.45 -4.05
CA LYS A 177 -8.30 -15.86 -3.20
C LYS A 177 -9.64 -15.70 -3.90
N CYS A 178 -9.63 -15.47 -5.21
CA CYS A 178 -10.85 -15.44 -6.02
C CYS A 178 -11.37 -16.83 -6.40
N GLY A 179 -10.72 -17.93 -5.95
CA GLY A 179 -11.13 -19.31 -6.22
C GLY A 179 -10.86 -19.82 -7.63
N VAL A 180 -10.05 -19.11 -8.42
CA VAL A 180 -9.79 -19.46 -9.84
C VAL A 180 -8.39 -20.07 -9.98
N LEU A 181 -8.22 -21.26 -9.37
CA LEU A 181 -6.91 -21.93 -9.30
C LEU A 181 -6.34 -22.31 -10.66
N VAL A 182 -7.19 -22.60 -11.65
CA VAL A 182 -6.75 -22.86 -13.02
C VAL A 182 -6.00 -21.64 -13.58
N LYS A 183 -6.50 -20.42 -13.31
CA LYS A 183 -5.83 -19.19 -13.75
C LYS A 183 -4.56 -18.89 -12.94
N ALA A 184 -4.51 -19.29 -11.68
CA ALA A 184 -3.27 -19.24 -10.90
C ALA A 184 -2.21 -20.16 -11.52
N GLN A 185 -2.57 -21.38 -11.90
CA GLN A 185 -1.67 -22.33 -12.55
C GLN A 185 -1.19 -21.79 -13.92
N GLU A 186 -2.11 -21.33 -14.77
CA GLU A 186 -1.77 -20.73 -16.07
C GLU A 186 -0.81 -19.53 -15.95
N ALA A 187 -1.02 -18.69 -14.95
CA ALA A 187 -0.14 -17.56 -14.67
C ALA A 187 1.24 -18.03 -14.18
N PHE A 188 1.27 -19.02 -13.27
CA PHE A 188 2.50 -19.62 -12.78
C PHE A 188 3.36 -20.19 -13.93
N GLU A 189 2.75 -20.85 -14.91
CA GLU A 189 3.45 -21.42 -16.06
C GLU A 189 4.10 -20.37 -16.97
N GLN A 190 3.64 -19.12 -16.92
CA GLN A 190 4.19 -18.02 -17.69
C GLN A 190 5.43 -17.38 -17.05
N PHE A 191 5.74 -17.71 -15.78
CA PHE A 191 6.91 -17.14 -15.12
C PHE A 191 8.20 -17.85 -15.57
N PRO A 192 9.20 -17.09 -16.06
CA PRO A 192 10.46 -17.67 -16.54
C PRO A 192 11.32 -18.22 -15.40
N GLU A 193 11.27 -17.59 -14.24
CA GLU A 193 11.99 -18.01 -13.04
C GLU A 193 11.03 -18.36 -11.91
N ARG A 194 11.03 -19.64 -11.52
CA ARG A 194 10.17 -20.17 -10.46
C ARG A 194 11.01 -20.46 -9.22
N ASN A 195 11.17 -19.46 -8.38
CA ASN A 195 11.84 -19.63 -7.11
C ASN A 195 10.89 -20.15 -6.02
N VAL A 196 11.45 -20.40 -4.82
CA VAL A 196 10.68 -20.89 -3.66
C VAL A 196 9.46 -20.04 -3.32
N VAL A 197 9.53 -18.72 -3.53
CA VAL A 197 8.42 -17.80 -3.18
C VAL A 197 7.24 -17.99 -4.11
N VAL A 198 7.49 -18.10 -5.43
CA VAL A 198 6.45 -18.32 -6.45
C VAL A 198 5.80 -19.70 -6.29
N TRP A 199 6.62 -20.75 -6.08
CA TRP A 199 6.12 -22.08 -5.78
C TRP A 199 5.27 -22.11 -4.52
N SER A 200 5.74 -21.48 -3.43
CA SER A 200 5.00 -21.42 -2.17
C SER A 200 3.66 -20.71 -2.31
N ALA A 201 3.57 -19.65 -3.12
CA ALA A 201 2.32 -18.97 -3.38
C ALA A 201 1.29 -19.86 -4.09
N LEU A 202 1.72 -20.62 -5.10
CA LEU A 202 0.84 -21.57 -5.80
C LEU A 202 0.38 -22.73 -4.88
N ILE A 203 1.33 -23.34 -4.17
CA ILE A 203 1.04 -24.44 -3.22
C ILE A 203 0.05 -23.98 -2.15
N ALA A 204 0.28 -22.78 -1.56
CA ALA A 204 -0.62 -22.21 -0.56
C ALA A 204 -2.02 -21.99 -1.13
N GLY A 205 -2.13 -21.53 -2.38
CA GLY A 205 -3.42 -21.41 -3.06
C GLY A 205 -4.18 -22.73 -3.14
N TYR A 206 -3.54 -23.82 -3.54
CA TYR A 206 -4.17 -25.16 -3.58
C TYR A 206 -4.57 -25.64 -2.19
N VAL A 207 -3.69 -25.47 -1.19
CA VAL A 207 -3.99 -25.87 0.21
C VAL A 207 -5.21 -25.13 0.76
N GLN A 208 -5.29 -23.81 0.55
CA GLN A 208 -6.41 -22.99 1.03
C GLN A 208 -7.78 -23.45 0.49
N HIS A 209 -7.78 -24.03 -0.70
CA HIS A 209 -9.00 -24.54 -1.35
C HIS A 209 -9.21 -26.05 -1.19
N GLY A 210 -8.44 -26.73 -0.33
CA GLY A 210 -8.61 -28.15 -0.02
C GLY A 210 -8.05 -29.10 -1.08
N TYR A 211 -7.28 -28.62 -2.06
CA TYR A 211 -6.63 -29.45 -3.08
C TYR A 211 -5.27 -29.96 -2.60
N GLY A 212 -5.28 -30.73 -1.51
CA GLY A 212 -4.06 -31.22 -0.86
C GLY A 212 -3.19 -32.08 -1.76
N ASP A 213 -3.79 -33.00 -2.55
CA ASP A 213 -3.04 -33.87 -3.47
C ASP A 213 -2.31 -33.04 -4.56
N THR A 214 -3.00 -32.06 -5.15
CA THR A 214 -2.39 -31.17 -6.13
C THR A 214 -1.28 -30.31 -5.52
N ALA A 215 -1.47 -29.85 -4.27
CA ALA A 215 -0.42 -29.12 -3.56
C ALA A 215 0.84 -29.98 -3.33
N LEU A 216 0.66 -31.28 -2.98
CA LEU A 216 1.77 -32.22 -2.84
C LEU A 216 2.47 -32.51 -4.19
N GLU A 217 1.71 -32.61 -5.27
CA GLU A 217 2.30 -32.74 -6.61
C GLU A 217 3.11 -31.49 -7.00
N CYS A 218 2.61 -30.29 -6.74
CA CYS A 218 3.34 -29.05 -6.94
C CYS A 218 4.63 -29.02 -6.11
N PHE A 219 4.58 -29.47 -4.85
CA PHE A 219 5.76 -29.52 -3.99
C PHE A 219 6.83 -30.50 -4.54
N ARG A 220 6.43 -31.67 -5.03
CA ARG A 220 7.34 -32.62 -5.68
C ARG A 220 7.98 -32.01 -6.93
N LYS A 221 7.18 -31.39 -7.81
CA LYS A 221 7.71 -30.70 -9.01
C LYS A 221 8.70 -29.61 -8.65
N MET A 222 8.43 -28.83 -7.59
CA MET A 222 9.36 -27.82 -7.08
C MET A 222 10.73 -28.44 -6.71
N GLN A 223 10.71 -29.60 -6.05
CA GLN A 223 11.94 -30.33 -5.68
C GLN A 223 12.65 -30.90 -6.92
N ASP A 224 11.91 -31.43 -7.89
CA ASP A 224 12.44 -31.97 -9.14
C ASP A 224 13.11 -30.86 -9.99
N GLU A 225 12.60 -29.62 -9.93
CA GLU A 225 13.23 -28.43 -10.52
C GLU A 225 14.45 -27.93 -9.71
N GLY A 226 14.83 -28.60 -8.61
CA GLY A 226 15.98 -28.23 -7.77
C GLY A 226 15.74 -27.05 -6.84
N VAL A 227 14.48 -26.65 -6.64
CA VAL A 227 14.11 -25.55 -5.72
C VAL A 227 13.90 -26.14 -4.32
N SER A 228 14.75 -25.74 -3.39
CA SER A 228 14.63 -26.16 -1.97
C SER A 228 13.62 -25.30 -1.23
N PRO A 229 12.83 -25.91 -0.33
CA PRO A 229 11.85 -25.21 0.50
C PRO A 229 12.53 -24.32 1.56
#